data_9df548d2f7329de7b42e82a9aed2024c
#
_entry.id   9df548d2f7329de7b42e82a9aed2024c
#
_cell.length_a   1.000
_cell.length_b   1.000
_cell.length_c   1.000
_cell.angle_alpha   90.00
_cell.angle_beta   90.00
_cell.angle_gamma   90.00
#
_symmetry.space_group_name_H-M   'P 1'
#
loop_
_entity.id
_entity.type
_entity.pdbx_description
1 polymer ?
#
loop_
_entity_poly.entity_id
_entity_poly.type
_entity_poly.pdbx_seq_one_letter_code
_entity_poly.pdbx_strand_id
1 'polypeptide(L)'
;VTLNEGAQKAAAELGVTVQFMAPNTKDDAQQIECVNNAVSAGAQAIIVAANGPDAISSALREASDAGVKLIYVDSPANVSAEATFSTDNNAAGKTAGEEMKKALADAGVTSGSIGIINVNAATDSCVMREEGFRSAFEGTDFELLETQYGEGDAAKSQSIAENYITQGVVGIFGCNEGSTTGAGNAIKASGKDNVIGVGFDKSDAILGLIDDGYLLCTMAQNPDVMGYEGVKAAVKAINGESLGGAVTDTGVSVLTKQQ
;
A
#
# COMPACT_ATOMS: atom_id res chain seq x y z
N VAL A 1 6.11 11.86 2.49
CA VAL A 1 6.89 12.44 3.59
C VAL A 1 7.76 11.38 4.20
N THR A 2 7.22 10.29 4.67
CA THR A 2 7.95 9.19 5.32
C THR A 2 8.94 8.46 4.40
N LEU A 3 8.66 8.37 3.10
CA LEU A 3 9.60 7.80 2.13
C LEU A 3 10.86 8.67 2.04
N ASN A 4 10.70 9.99 1.97
CA ASN A 4 11.82 10.91 1.96
C ASN A 4 12.60 10.89 3.28
N GLU A 5 11.95 10.73 4.43
CA GLU A 5 12.63 10.59 5.73
C GLU A 5 13.56 9.37 5.75
N GLY A 6 13.08 8.21 5.25
CA GLY A 6 13.91 7.02 5.12
C GLY A 6 15.09 7.23 4.17
N ALA A 7 14.85 7.88 3.03
CA ALA A 7 15.89 8.21 2.05
C ALA A 7 16.95 9.14 2.64
N GLN A 8 16.56 10.19 3.35
CA GLN A 8 17.48 11.15 3.99
C GLN A 8 18.30 10.47 5.10
N LYS A 9 17.71 9.56 5.85
CA LYS A 9 18.43 8.76 6.86
C LYS A 9 19.55 7.94 6.22
N ALA A 10 19.26 7.19 5.17
CA ALA A 10 20.26 6.41 4.45
C ALA A 10 21.34 7.31 3.82
N ALA A 11 20.94 8.47 3.28
CA ALA A 11 21.87 9.43 2.70
C ALA A 11 22.88 9.93 3.74
N ALA A 12 22.42 10.28 4.94
CA ALA A 12 23.29 10.71 6.05
C ALA A 12 24.27 9.60 6.48
N GLU A 13 23.79 8.35 6.57
CA GLU A 13 24.63 7.22 6.95
C GLU A 13 25.69 6.86 5.90
N LEU A 14 25.35 7.03 4.61
CA LEU A 14 26.23 6.67 3.49
C LEU A 14 27.07 7.84 2.96
N GLY A 15 26.89 9.04 3.50
CA GLY A 15 27.62 10.24 3.07
C GLY A 15 27.30 10.69 1.65
N VAL A 16 26.07 10.51 1.21
CA VAL A 16 25.57 10.94 -0.11
C VAL A 16 24.48 12.02 0.05
N THR A 17 24.21 12.74 -1.03
CA THR A 17 23.16 13.75 -1.07
C THR A 17 21.95 13.23 -1.80
N VAL A 18 20.78 13.33 -1.19
CA VAL A 18 19.49 13.03 -1.79
C VAL A 18 18.69 14.32 -1.93
N GLN A 19 18.30 14.65 -3.15
CA GLN A 19 17.38 15.73 -3.45
C GLN A 19 15.99 15.18 -3.67
N PHE A 20 15.04 15.61 -2.85
CA PHE A 20 13.63 15.24 -3.01
C PHE A 20 12.96 16.17 -4.02
N MET A 21 12.26 15.58 -4.99
CA MET A 21 11.45 16.29 -5.98
C MET A 21 10.10 15.61 -6.05
N ALA A 22 9.03 16.37 -6.07
CA ALA A 22 7.67 15.86 -6.25
C ALA A 22 6.83 16.85 -7.05
N PRO A 23 5.92 16.34 -7.90
CA PRO A 23 4.87 17.16 -8.49
C PRO A 23 3.97 17.77 -7.40
N ASN A 24 3.40 18.94 -7.66
CA ASN A 24 2.43 19.56 -6.76
C ASN A 24 1.09 18.81 -6.74
N THR A 25 0.78 18.12 -7.82
CA THR A 25 -0.39 17.28 -8.00
C THR A 25 0.04 15.96 -8.65
N LYS A 26 -0.80 14.93 -8.56
CA LYS A 26 -0.56 13.66 -9.27
C LYS A 26 -0.72 13.89 -10.78
N ASP A 27 0.36 14.30 -11.43
CA ASP A 27 0.41 14.71 -12.83
C ASP A 27 1.66 14.10 -13.49
N ASP A 28 1.45 13.36 -14.57
CA ASP A 28 2.52 12.65 -15.27
C ASP A 28 3.49 13.61 -15.96
N ALA A 29 3.01 14.72 -16.52
CA ALA A 29 3.88 15.70 -17.17
C ALA A 29 4.82 16.37 -16.16
N GLN A 30 4.33 16.71 -14.98
CA GLN A 30 5.16 17.26 -13.90
C GLN A 30 6.18 16.21 -13.40
N GLN A 31 5.81 14.93 -13.35
CA GLN A 31 6.75 13.89 -12.96
C GLN A 31 7.85 13.68 -14.00
N ILE A 32 7.53 13.75 -15.29
CA ILE A 32 8.51 13.76 -16.38
C ILE A 32 9.47 14.92 -16.23
N GLU A 33 8.96 16.12 -15.92
CA GLU A 33 9.79 17.30 -15.67
C GLU A 33 10.73 17.09 -14.49
N CYS A 34 10.27 16.49 -13.40
CA CYS A 34 11.13 16.13 -12.26
C CYS A 34 12.27 15.19 -12.68
N VAL A 35 12.00 14.17 -13.48
CA VAL A 35 13.02 13.25 -14.02
C VAL A 35 14.05 14.00 -14.86
N ASN A 36 13.59 14.82 -15.80
CA ASN A 36 14.47 15.59 -16.67
C ASN A 36 15.34 16.60 -15.87
N ASN A 37 14.77 17.24 -14.88
CA ASN A 37 15.48 18.16 -14.00
C ASN A 37 16.55 17.44 -13.17
N ALA A 38 16.25 16.23 -12.66
CA ALA A 38 17.24 15.41 -11.96
C ALA A 38 18.44 15.03 -12.86
N VAL A 39 18.17 14.61 -14.09
CA VAL A 39 19.23 14.31 -15.08
C VAL A 39 20.06 15.55 -15.37
N SER A 40 19.42 16.69 -15.62
CA SER A 40 20.09 17.96 -15.91
C SER A 40 20.94 18.46 -14.75
N ALA A 41 20.52 18.18 -13.50
CA ALA A 41 21.26 18.49 -12.28
C ALA A 41 22.45 17.56 -12.03
N GLY A 42 22.66 16.54 -12.86
CA GLY A 42 23.77 15.60 -12.75
C GLY A 42 23.53 14.47 -11.75
N ALA A 43 22.28 14.09 -11.51
CA ALA A 43 21.96 12.95 -10.64
C ALA A 43 22.63 11.68 -11.18
N GLN A 44 23.28 10.93 -10.28
CA GLN A 44 23.91 9.64 -10.60
C GLN A 44 22.91 8.49 -10.54
N ALA A 45 21.83 8.65 -9.74
CA ALA A 45 20.71 7.74 -9.66
C ALA A 45 19.40 8.50 -9.48
N ILE A 46 18.31 7.89 -9.92
CA ILE A 46 16.93 8.36 -9.70
C ILE A 46 16.19 7.26 -8.98
N ILE A 47 15.60 7.62 -7.84
CA ILE A 47 14.70 6.75 -7.07
C ILE A 47 13.30 7.30 -7.28
N VAL A 48 12.42 6.52 -7.89
CA VAL A 48 11.13 7.01 -8.36
C VAL A 48 9.98 6.08 -8.00
N ALA A 49 8.87 6.68 -7.55
CA ALA A 49 7.56 6.05 -7.49
C ALA A 49 6.74 6.55 -8.68
N ALA A 50 6.47 5.70 -9.65
CA ALA A 50 5.80 6.10 -10.89
C ALA A 50 4.32 6.40 -10.65
N ASN A 51 3.83 7.55 -11.14
CA ASN A 51 2.40 7.86 -11.17
C ASN A 51 1.65 6.92 -12.12
N GLY A 52 2.17 6.77 -13.34
CA GLY A 52 1.70 5.85 -14.35
C GLY A 52 2.88 5.11 -14.97
N PRO A 53 2.81 3.78 -15.11
CA PRO A 53 3.97 2.97 -15.53
C PRO A 53 4.46 3.30 -16.94
N ASP A 54 3.56 3.70 -17.83
CA ASP A 54 3.90 4.02 -19.23
C ASP A 54 4.33 5.47 -19.41
N ALA A 55 3.69 6.41 -18.71
CA ALA A 55 3.82 7.84 -18.96
C ALA A 55 5.25 8.35 -18.81
N ILE A 56 5.98 7.91 -17.77
CA ILE A 56 7.36 8.33 -17.52
C ILE A 56 8.41 7.43 -18.16
N SER A 57 8.02 6.35 -18.80
CA SER A 57 8.95 5.34 -19.31
C SER A 57 9.95 5.90 -20.32
N SER A 58 9.54 6.83 -21.19
CA SER A 58 10.46 7.44 -22.16
C SER A 58 11.55 8.26 -21.46
N ALA A 59 11.16 9.12 -20.52
CA ALA A 59 12.10 9.95 -19.75
C ALA A 59 13.06 9.09 -18.91
N LEU A 60 12.58 8.01 -18.30
CA LEU A 60 13.42 7.09 -17.53
C LEU A 60 14.39 6.31 -18.43
N ARG A 61 13.96 5.94 -19.63
CA ARG A 61 14.84 5.27 -20.61
C ARG A 61 15.96 6.20 -21.06
N GLU A 62 15.64 7.45 -21.36
CA GLU A 62 16.64 8.47 -21.69
C GLU A 62 17.63 8.70 -20.54
N ALA A 63 17.15 8.75 -19.30
CA ALA A 63 18.00 8.86 -18.12
C ALA A 63 18.93 7.65 -17.97
N SER A 64 18.42 6.44 -18.15
CA SER A 64 19.20 5.20 -18.11
C SER A 64 20.26 5.15 -19.21
N ASP A 65 19.90 5.55 -20.43
CA ASP A 65 20.83 5.62 -21.58
C ASP A 65 21.95 6.66 -21.34
N ALA A 66 21.67 7.70 -20.56
CA ALA A 66 22.66 8.67 -20.12
C ALA A 66 23.54 8.20 -18.95
N GLY A 67 23.34 6.97 -18.46
CA GLY A 67 24.14 6.37 -17.39
C GLY A 67 23.58 6.58 -15.98
N VAL A 68 22.39 7.13 -15.84
CA VAL A 68 21.71 7.29 -14.55
C VAL A 68 21.15 5.95 -14.08
N LYS A 69 21.43 5.55 -12.84
CA LYS A 69 20.89 4.34 -12.25
C LYS A 69 19.45 4.54 -11.81
N LEU A 70 18.57 3.59 -12.13
CA LEU A 70 17.15 3.64 -11.80
C LEU A 70 16.83 2.68 -10.66
N ILE A 71 16.12 3.19 -9.64
CA ILE A 71 15.55 2.42 -8.53
C ILE A 71 14.07 2.75 -8.45
N TYR A 72 13.22 1.74 -8.37
CA TYR A 72 11.80 1.95 -8.08
C TYR A 72 11.49 1.78 -6.60
N VAL A 73 10.60 2.59 -6.11
CA VAL A 73 9.97 2.48 -4.80
C VAL A 73 8.46 2.56 -4.97
N ASP A 74 7.71 1.81 -4.18
CA ASP A 74 6.24 1.75 -4.16
C ASP A 74 5.63 1.27 -5.49
N SER A 75 5.73 2.05 -6.56
CA SER A 75 5.13 1.76 -7.87
C SER A 75 6.17 1.85 -9.00
N PRO A 76 6.44 0.75 -9.71
CA PRO A 76 7.39 0.73 -10.81
C PRO A 76 6.83 1.32 -12.11
N ALA A 77 7.73 1.73 -13.01
CA ALA A 77 7.42 1.99 -14.41
C ALA A 77 7.82 0.80 -15.30
N ASN A 78 7.52 0.89 -16.60
CA ASN A 78 7.78 -0.18 -17.59
C ASN A 78 9.19 -0.13 -18.20
N VAL A 79 10.17 0.39 -17.48
CA VAL A 79 11.59 0.41 -17.85
C VAL A 79 12.35 -0.41 -16.82
N SER A 80 13.34 -1.19 -17.28
CA SER A 80 14.17 -1.97 -16.37
C SER A 80 14.92 -1.08 -15.39
N ALA A 81 14.90 -1.42 -14.11
CA ALA A 81 15.63 -0.76 -13.05
C ALA A 81 16.64 -1.71 -12.39
N GLU A 82 17.56 -1.15 -11.63
CA GLU A 82 18.55 -1.92 -10.85
C GLU A 82 17.86 -2.74 -9.75
N ALA A 83 16.86 -2.17 -9.10
CA ALA A 83 16.07 -2.81 -8.03
C ALA A 83 14.73 -2.10 -7.83
N THR A 84 13.80 -2.79 -7.16
CA THR A 84 12.49 -2.27 -6.75
C THR A 84 12.22 -2.62 -5.29
N PHE A 85 11.76 -1.64 -4.51
CA PHE A 85 11.34 -1.79 -3.12
C PHE A 85 9.89 -1.38 -2.98
N SER A 86 9.01 -2.33 -2.73
CA SER A 86 7.56 -2.11 -2.72
C SER A 86 6.87 -3.03 -1.73
N THR A 87 5.59 -2.79 -1.48
CA THR A 87 4.74 -3.72 -0.74
C THR A 87 4.34 -4.88 -1.64
N ASP A 88 4.53 -6.11 -1.20
CA ASP A 88 3.83 -7.26 -1.78
C ASP A 88 2.36 -7.21 -1.34
N ASN A 89 1.51 -6.67 -2.22
CA ASN A 89 0.11 -6.42 -1.91
C ASN A 89 -0.70 -7.71 -1.70
N ASN A 90 -0.33 -8.80 -2.38
CA ASN A 90 -0.96 -10.09 -2.17
C ASN A 90 -0.62 -10.65 -0.79
N ALA A 91 0.67 -10.66 -0.42
CA ALA A 91 1.12 -11.08 0.90
C ALA A 91 0.51 -10.21 2.01
N ALA A 92 0.42 -8.90 1.80
CA ALA A 92 -0.21 -7.98 2.76
C ALA A 92 -1.71 -8.24 2.94
N GLY A 93 -2.42 -8.49 1.84
CA GLY A 93 -3.84 -8.90 1.87
C GLY A 93 -4.04 -10.21 2.62
N LYS A 94 -3.17 -11.19 2.41
CA LYS A 94 -3.19 -12.46 3.14
C LYS A 94 -2.98 -12.24 4.63
N THR A 95 -2.03 -11.39 5.03
CA THR A 95 -1.82 -11.02 6.43
C THR A 95 -3.08 -10.42 7.04
N ALA A 96 -3.76 -9.52 6.34
CA ALA A 96 -5.04 -8.95 6.78
C ALA A 96 -6.10 -10.04 7.00
N GLY A 97 -6.20 -11.00 6.10
CA GLY A 97 -7.11 -12.14 6.23
C GLY A 97 -6.78 -13.04 7.43
N GLU A 98 -5.52 -13.31 7.68
CA GLU A 98 -5.09 -14.11 8.84
C GLU A 98 -5.39 -13.39 10.18
N GLU A 99 -5.22 -12.06 10.22
CA GLU A 99 -5.61 -11.28 11.42
C GLU A 99 -7.12 -11.36 11.68
N MET A 100 -7.95 -11.22 10.65
CA MET A 100 -9.40 -11.38 10.79
C MET A 100 -9.76 -12.81 11.21
N LYS A 101 -9.17 -13.80 10.57
CA LYS A 101 -9.43 -15.22 10.87
C LYS A 101 -9.08 -15.57 12.32
N LYS A 102 -7.96 -15.06 12.82
CA LYS A 102 -7.56 -15.22 14.23
C LYS A 102 -8.57 -14.58 15.17
N ALA A 103 -9.00 -13.35 14.90
CA ALA A 103 -9.96 -12.65 15.73
C ALA A 103 -11.34 -13.35 15.75
N LEU A 104 -11.78 -13.89 14.61
CA LEU A 104 -13.01 -14.69 14.53
C LEU A 104 -12.90 -15.96 15.37
N ALA A 105 -11.77 -16.66 15.31
CA ALA A 105 -11.52 -17.85 16.11
C ALA A 105 -11.49 -17.52 17.61
N ASP A 106 -10.84 -16.43 18.00
CA ASP A 106 -10.80 -15.97 19.41
C ASP A 106 -12.20 -15.60 19.95
N ALA A 107 -13.10 -15.13 19.07
CA ALA A 107 -14.50 -14.85 19.37
C ALA A 107 -15.41 -16.09 19.32
N GLY A 108 -14.87 -17.27 18.98
CA GLY A 108 -15.65 -18.51 18.83
C GLY A 108 -16.53 -18.56 17.59
N VAL A 109 -16.27 -17.70 16.59
CA VAL A 109 -16.99 -17.66 15.31
C VAL A 109 -16.32 -18.59 14.31
N THR A 110 -17.03 -19.62 13.86
CA THR A 110 -16.49 -20.66 12.97
C THR A 110 -17.03 -20.61 11.55
N SER A 111 -18.07 -19.82 11.30
CA SER A 111 -18.70 -19.64 10.01
C SER A 111 -19.40 -18.29 9.92
N GLY A 112 -19.79 -17.89 8.73
CA GLY A 112 -20.51 -16.65 8.46
C GLY A 112 -20.03 -16.02 7.18
N SER A 113 -20.61 -14.87 6.84
CA SER A 113 -20.22 -14.10 5.64
C SER A 113 -19.29 -12.93 5.98
N ILE A 114 -18.41 -12.61 5.04
CA ILE A 114 -17.46 -11.52 5.13
C ILE A 114 -17.63 -10.61 3.91
N GLY A 115 -17.80 -9.31 4.16
CA GLY A 115 -17.90 -8.31 3.11
C GLY A 115 -16.53 -7.78 2.71
N ILE A 116 -16.37 -7.44 1.43
CA ILE A 116 -15.15 -6.86 0.87
C ILE A 116 -15.47 -5.58 0.13
N ILE A 117 -14.80 -4.50 0.49
CA ILE A 117 -14.93 -3.18 -0.15
C ILE A 117 -13.62 -2.84 -0.83
N ASN A 118 -13.67 -2.69 -2.15
CA ASN A 118 -12.52 -2.35 -2.96
C ASN A 118 -12.71 -1.01 -3.67
N VAL A 119 -11.67 -0.51 -4.31
CA VAL A 119 -11.69 0.77 -5.04
C VAL A 119 -12.42 0.58 -6.36
N ASN A 120 -11.88 -0.26 -7.22
CA ASN A 120 -12.43 -0.67 -8.51
C ASN A 120 -11.74 -1.97 -8.95
N ALA A 121 -12.16 -2.52 -10.08
CA ALA A 121 -11.62 -3.78 -10.61
C ALA A 121 -10.29 -3.63 -11.38
N ALA A 122 -9.75 -2.42 -11.49
CA ALA A 122 -8.60 -2.11 -12.34
C ALA A 122 -7.37 -1.60 -11.56
N THR A 123 -7.51 -1.27 -10.28
CA THR A 123 -6.39 -0.84 -9.43
C THR A 123 -5.62 -2.06 -8.94
N ASP A 124 -4.55 -2.42 -9.63
CA ASP A 124 -3.79 -3.66 -9.41
C ASP A 124 -3.41 -3.89 -7.95
N SER A 125 -2.91 -2.88 -7.25
CA SER A 125 -2.53 -3.01 -5.84
C SER A 125 -3.70 -3.46 -4.96
N CYS A 126 -4.87 -2.89 -5.17
CA CYS A 126 -6.08 -3.20 -4.41
C CYS A 126 -6.69 -4.55 -4.81
N VAL A 127 -6.60 -4.92 -6.09
CA VAL A 127 -6.99 -6.25 -6.57
C VAL A 127 -6.12 -7.33 -5.91
N MET A 128 -4.80 -7.14 -5.88
CA MET A 128 -3.86 -8.06 -5.24
C MET A 128 -4.09 -8.19 -3.72
N ARG A 129 -4.43 -7.10 -3.03
CA ARG A 129 -4.80 -7.12 -1.60
C ARG A 129 -6.04 -7.98 -1.36
N GLU A 130 -7.05 -7.81 -2.21
CA GLU A 130 -8.27 -8.62 -2.13
C GLU A 130 -8.00 -10.11 -2.40
N GLU A 131 -7.24 -10.43 -3.44
CA GLU A 131 -6.85 -11.82 -3.75
C GLU A 131 -6.13 -12.48 -2.58
N GLY A 132 -5.17 -11.79 -1.99
CA GLY A 132 -4.46 -12.26 -0.81
C GLY A 132 -5.38 -12.47 0.38
N PHE A 133 -6.29 -11.52 0.65
CA PHE A 133 -7.28 -11.65 1.71
C PHE A 133 -8.18 -12.87 1.51
N ARG A 134 -8.72 -13.06 0.30
CA ARG A 134 -9.56 -14.21 -0.04
C ARG A 134 -8.81 -15.52 0.15
N SER A 135 -7.52 -15.58 -0.23
CA SER A 135 -6.71 -16.78 -0.10
C SER A 135 -6.55 -17.27 1.35
N ALA A 136 -6.57 -16.36 2.32
CA ALA A 136 -6.48 -16.70 3.74
C ALA A 136 -7.70 -17.50 4.24
N PHE A 137 -8.84 -17.39 3.57
CA PHE A 137 -10.08 -18.07 3.93
C PHE A 137 -10.37 -19.32 3.09
N GLU A 138 -9.47 -19.72 2.20
CA GLU A 138 -9.61 -20.96 1.45
C GLU A 138 -9.68 -22.17 2.38
N GLY A 139 -10.65 -23.05 2.13
CA GLY A 139 -10.88 -24.24 2.95
C GLY A 139 -11.53 -23.98 4.31
N THR A 140 -12.00 -22.77 4.56
CA THR A 140 -12.79 -22.42 5.76
C THR A 140 -14.30 -22.46 5.46
N ASP A 141 -15.12 -22.40 6.52
CA ASP A 141 -16.58 -22.34 6.41
C ASP A 141 -17.10 -20.90 6.32
N PHE A 142 -16.23 -19.93 6.03
CA PHE A 142 -16.62 -18.55 5.80
C PHE A 142 -16.92 -18.30 4.33
N GLU A 143 -18.02 -17.59 4.07
CA GLU A 143 -18.41 -17.13 2.75
C GLU A 143 -17.92 -15.69 2.52
N LEU A 144 -16.98 -15.50 1.61
CA LEU A 144 -16.56 -14.17 1.19
C LEU A 144 -17.51 -13.69 0.10
N LEU A 145 -18.25 -12.64 0.43
CA LEU A 145 -19.28 -12.09 -0.45
C LEU A 145 -18.67 -11.45 -1.71
N GLU A 146 -19.51 -11.17 -2.67
CA GLU A 146 -19.12 -10.45 -3.88
C GLU A 146 -18.61 -9.05 -3.52
N THR A 147 -17.51 -8.66 -4.14
CA THR A 147 -16.85 -7.38 -3.92
C THR A 147 -17.77 -6.21 -4.28
N GLN A 148 -17.83 -5.21 -3.42
CA GLN A 148 -18.48 -3.94 -3.69
C GLN A 148 -17.43 -2.83 -3.86
N TYR A 149 -17.67 -1.91 -4.78
CA TYR A 149 -16.69 -0.90 -5.15
C TYR A 149 -17.10 0.48 -4.66
N GLY A 150 -16.29 1.01 -3.74
CA GLY A 150 -16.47 2.33 -3.12
C GLY A 150 -15.70 3.45 -3.80
N GLU A 151 -14.92 3.14 -4.86
CA GLU A 151 -14.11 4.11 -5.62
C GLU A 151 -13.11 4.90 -4.78
N GLY A 152 -12.72 4.36 -3.62
CA GLY A 152 -11.83 5.03 -2.68
C GLY A 152 -12.51 6.11 -1.84
N ASP A 153 -13.81 6.33 -2.02
CA ASP A 153 -14.60 7.30 -1.26
C ASP A 153 -15.11 6.69 0.05
N ALA A 154 -14.85 7.37 1.16
CA ALA A 154 -15.21 6.88 2.50
C ALA A 154 -16.72 6.85 2.72
N ALA A 155 -17.48 7.83 2.21
CA ALA A 155 -18.93 7.89 2.41
C ALA A 155 -19.64 6.79 1.60
N LYS A 156 -19.23 6.60 0.35
CA LYS A 156 -19.72 5.50 -0.50
C LYS A 156 -19.38 4.14 0.12
N SER A 157 -18.17 3.96 0.60
CA SER A 157 -17.72 2.75 1.27
C SER A 157 -18.48 2.49 2.58
N GLN A 158 -18.83 3.55 3.33
CA GLN A 158 -19.66 3.44 4.51
C GLN A 158 -21.05 2.89 4.16
N SER A 159 -21.70 3.41 3.13
CA SER A 159 -23.02 2.91 2.67
C SER A 159 -22.96 1.44 2.26
N ILE A 160 -21.88 1.02 1.59
CA ILE A 160 -21.65 -0.38 1.24
C ILE A 160 -21.51 -1.23 2.51
N ALA A 161 -20.72 -0.79 3.47
CA ALA A 161 -20.51 -1.50 4.74
C ALA A 161 -21.80 -1.61 5.56
N GLU A 162 -22.63 -0.58 5.60
CA GLU A 162 -23.95 -0.59 6.24
C GLU A 162 -24.85 -1.67 5.63
N ASN A 163 -24.83 -1.81 4.31
CA ASN A 163 -25.56 -2.89 3.62
C ASN A 163 -25.04 -4.28 4.00
N TYR A 164 -23.73 -4.47 4.05
CA TYR A 164 -23.13 -5.72 4.53
C TYR A 164 -23.53 -6.05 5.98
N ILE A 165 -23.50 -5.06 6.87
CA ILE A 165 -23.91 -5.23 8.26
C ILE A 165 -25.38 -5.64 8.36
N THR A 166 -26.24 -5.05 7.53
CA THR A 166 -27.66 -5.43 7.45
C THR A 166 -27.84 -6.89 6.99
N GLN A 167 -26.95 -7.38 6.12
CA GLN A 167 -26.94 -8.79 5.69
C GLN A 167 -26.40 -9.74 6.78
N GLY A 168 -25.88 -9.23 7.89
CA GLY A 168 -25.42 -10.04 9.01
C GLY A 168 -23.98 -10.57 8.85
N VAL A 169 -23.10 -9.84 8.16
CA VAL A 169 -21.68 -10.24 8.03
C VAL A 169 -21.00 -10.29 9.39
N VAL A 170 -20.03 -11.18 9.53
CA VAL A 170 -19.18 -11.31 10.73
C VAL A 170 -17.89 -10.50 10.63
N GLY A 171 -17.54 -10.05 9.42
CA GLY A 171 -16.35 -9.23 9.16
C GLY A 171 -16.48 -8.41 7.89
N ILE A 172 -15.69 -7.35 7.80
CA ILE A 172 -15.56 -6.49 6.62
C ILE A 172 -14.08 -6.18 6.41
N PHE A 173 -13.61 -6.34 5.18
CA PHE A 173 -12.28 -5.92 4.74
C PHE A 173 -12.35 -4.73 3.81
N GLY A 174 -11.59 -3.68 4.12
CA GLY A 174 -11.38 -2.52 3.26
C GLY A 174 -10.01 -2.55 2.59
N CYS A 175 -9.96 -2.49 1.26
CA CYS A 175 -8.72 -2.68 0.49
C CYS A 175 -7.82 -1.44 0.42
N ASN A 176 -8.31 -0.26 0.82
CA ASN A 176 -7.57 1.01 0.85
C ASN A 176 -8.07 1.92 1.97
N GLU A 177 -7.49 3.12 2.09
CA GLU A 177 -7.82 4.09 3.14
C GLU A 177 -9.32 4.44 3.18
N GLY A 178 -9.92 4.80 2.04
CA GLY A 178 -11.34 5.18 1.98
C GLY A 178 -12.27 4.03 2.31
N SER A 179 -11.99 2.84 1.79
CA SER A 179 -12.76 1.62 2.09
C SER A 179 -12.66 1.24 3.56
N THR A 180 -11.49 1.37 4.17
CA THR A 180 -11.24 1.07 5.58
C THR A 180 -11.95 2.06 6.49
N THR A 181 -11.86 3.36 6.19
CA THR A 181 -12.55 4.42 6.93
C THR A 181 -14.06 4.22 6.88
N GLY A 182 -14.59 3.95 5.69
CA GLY A 182 -16.02 3.66 5.51
C GLY A 182 -16.50 2.46 6.30
N ALA A 183 -15.74 1.35 6.26
CA ALA A 183 -16.05 0.15 7.04
C ALA A 183 -16.09 0.44 8.55
N GLY A 184 -15.09 1.12 9.08
CA GLY A 184 -15.03 1.49 10.49
C GLY A 184 -16.17 2.42 10.93
N ASN A 185 -16.50 3.41 10.11
CA ASN A 185 -17.61 4.32 10.37
C ASN A 185 -18.95 3.59 10.40
N ALA A 186 -19.18 2.65 9.48
CA ALA A 186 -20.39 1.85 9.45
C ALA A 186 -20.52 0.93 10.69
N ILE A 187 -19.43 0.29 11.11
CA ILE A 187 -19.41 -0.52 12.33
C ILE A 187 -19.74 0.34 13.55
N LYS A 188 -19.13 1.52 13.66
CA LYS A 188 -19.42 2.50 14.71
C LYS A 188 -20.89 2.90 14.73
N ALA A 189 -21.44 3.28 13.59
CA ALA A 189 -22.83 3.72 13.45
C ALA A 189 -23.84 2.62 13.76
N SER A 190 -23.50 1.37 13.47
CA SER A 190 -24.37 0.20 13.71
C SER A 190 -24.60 -0.10 15.20
N GLY A 191 -23.69 0.31 16.07
CA GLY A 191 -23.69 -0.06 17.48
C GLY A 191 -23.47 -1.56 17.76
N LYS A 192 -23.06 -2.32 16.73
CA LYS A 192 -22.78 -3.76 16.87
C LYS A 192 -21.31 -3.98 17.27
N ASP A 193 -21.09 -4.91 18.16
CA ASP A 193 -19.76 -5.30 18.67
C ASP A 193 -19.26 -6.64 18.10
N ASN A 194 -20.03 -7.24 17.19
CA ASN A 194 -19.77 -8.57 16.64
C ASN A 194 -19.38 -8.55 15.15
N VAL A 195 -18.98 -7.40 14.61
CA VAL A 195 -18.46 -7.27 13.24
C VAL A 195 -16.99 -6.87 13.31
N ILE A 196 -16.12 -7.72 12.77
CA ILE A 196 -14.68 -7.48 12.77
C ILE A 196 -14.29 -6.70 11.53
N GLY A 197 -13.76 -5.48 11.70
CA GLY A 197 -13.24 -4.66 10.62
C GLY A 197 -11.72 -4.75 10.54
N VAL A 198 -11.21 -5.04 9.35
CA VAL A 198 -9.78 -5.01 9.02
C VAL A 198 -9.58 -4.16 7.77
N GLY A 199 -8.52 -3.39 7.74
CA GLY A 199 -8.30 -2.49 6.63
C GLY A 199 -6.86 -2.38 6.15
N PHE A 200 -6.66 -1.39 5.32
CA PHE A 200 -5.39 -1.08 4.68
C PHE A 200 -5.13 0.43 4.75
N ASP A 201 -3.85 0.79 4.78
CA ASP A 201 -3.35 2.14 4.91
C ASP A 201 -3.46 2.73 6.33
N LYS A 202 -2.88 3.91 6.51
CA LYS A 202 -2.78 4.62 7.78
C LYS A 202 -3.25 6.06 7.62
N SER A 203 -4.24 6.45 8.43
CA SER A 203 -4.67 7.83 8.59
C SER A 203 -5.13 8.07 10.03
N ASP A 204 -5.25 9.32 10.42
CA ASP A 204 -5.76 9.65 11.77
C ASP A 204 -7.16 9.10 11.99
N ALA A 205 -8.00 9.10 10.96
CA ALA A 205 -9.35 8.53 11.01
C ALA A 205 -9.31 7.02 11.28
N ILE A 206 -8.46 6.27 10.57
CA ILE A 206 -8.32 4.82 10.76
C ILE A 206 -7.77 4.52 12.16
N LEU A 207 -6.73 5.24 12.59
CA LEU A 207 -6.15 5.06 13.92
C LEU A 207 -7.17 5.34 15.03
N GLY A 208 -7.96 6.40 14.89
CA GLY A 208 -9.05 6.70 15.83
C GLY A 208 -10.09 5.59 15.91
N LEU A 209 -10.48 5.01 14.77
CA LEU A 209 -11.42 3.88 14.72
C LEU A 209 -10.84 2.60 15.36
N ILE A 210 -9.54 2.37 15.26
CA ILE A 210 -8.86 1.26 15.94
C ILE A 210 -8.81 1.51 17.45
N ASP A 211 -8.43 2.71 17.88
CA ASP A 211 -8.32 3.07 19.29
C ASP A 211 -9.69 3.01 20.00
N ASP A 212 -10.74 3.40 19.29
CA ASP A 212 -12.12 3.32 19.77
C ASP A 212 -12.70 1.88 19.72
N GLY A 213 -12.00 0.94 19.09
CA GLY A 213 -12.38 -0.48 19.01
C GLY A 213 -13.37 -0.83 17.90
N TYR A 214 -13.58 0.03 16.91
CA TYR A 214 -14.45 -0.22 15.76
C TYR A 214 -13.74 -0.93 14.60
N LEU A 215 -12.43 -0.80 14.51
CA LEU A 215 -11.57 -1.61 13.66
C LEU A 215 -10.61 -2.44 14.51
N LEU A 216 -10.37 -3.67 14.10
CA LEU A 216 -9.37 -4.55 14.74
C LEU A 216 -7.96 -4.05 14.46
N CYS A 217 -7.65 -3.84 13.20
CA CYS A 217 -6.33 -3.44 12.73
C CYS A 217 -6.37 -2.90 11.29
N THR A 218 -5.24 -2.34 10.88
CA THR A 218 -4.97 -1.95 9.49
C THR A 218 -3.56 -2.38 9.09
N MET A 219 -3.37 -2.69 7.81
CA MET A 219 -2.07 -2.98 7.19
C MET A 219 -1.45 -1.67 6.73
N ALA A 220 -0.44 -1.18 7.42
CA ALA A 220 0.28 0.03 7.03
C ALA A 220 1.53 -0.34 6.25
N GLN A 221 1.70 0.25 5.07
CA GLN A 221 2.92 0.12 4.28
C GLN A 221 4.10 0.79 4.98
N ASN A 222 5.32 0.43 4.59
CA ASN A 222 6.56 0.92 5.18
C ASN A 222 7.34 1.81 4.18
N PRO A 223 6.84 3.01 3.82
CA PRO A 223 7.50 3.86 2.84
C PRO A 223 8.88 4.35 3.29
N ASP A 224 9.12 4.49 4.58
CA ASP A 224 10.42 4.80 5.16
C ASP A 224 11.47 3.71 4.85
N VAL A 225 11.07 2.43 4.92
CA VAL A 225 11.92 1.31 4.52
C VAL A 225 12.19 1.34 3.03
N MET A 226 11.19 1.65 2.20
CA MET A 226 11.35 1.79 0.75
C MET A 226 12.38 2.86 0.40
N GLY A 227 12.28 4.04 1.02
CA GLY A 227 13.22 5.15 0.80
C GLY A 227 14.64 4.82 1.28
N TYR A 228 14.76 4.23 2.46
CA TYR A 228 16.04 3.85 3.05
C TYR A 228 16.76 2.79 2.20
N GLU A 229 16.11 1.68 1.87
CA GLU A 229 16.69 0.62 1.05
C GLU A 229 16.91 1.08 -0.40
N GLY A 230 16.05 1.96 -0.93
CA GLY A 230 16.20 2.56 -2.24
C GLY A 230 17.51 3.35 -2.39
N VAL A 231 17.87 4.16 -1.40
CA VAL A 231 19.14 4.92 -1.40
C VAL A 231 20.34 3.97 -1.27
N LYS A 232 20.27 2.98 -0.40
CA LYS A 232 21.33 1.95 -0.29
C LYS A 232 21.58 1.24 -1.60
N ALA A 233 20.51 0.83 -2.28
CA ALA A 233 20.59 0.18 -3.59
C ALA A 233 21.18 1.11 -4.65
N ALA A 234 20.77 2.38 -4.65
CA ALA A 234 21.31 3.38 -5.58
C ALA A 234 22.83 3.55 -5.41
N VAL A 235 23.32 3.62 -4.18
CA VAL A 235 24.77 3.73 -3.90
C VAL A 235 25.51 2.49 -4.39
N LYS A 236 24.99 1.30 -4.17
CA LYS A 236 25.58 0.05 -4.67
C LYS A 236 25.67 0.04 -6.19
N ALA A 237 24.58 0.42 -6.88
CA ALA A 237 24.52 0.49 -8.33
C ALA A 237 25.51 1.52 -8.90
N ILE A 238 25.63 2.70 -8.30
CA ILE A 238 26.61 3.73 -8.67
C ILE A 238 28.03 3.19 -8.52
N ASN A 239 28.31 2.38 -7.53
CA ASN A 239 29.60 1.75 -7.28
C ASN A 239 29.86 0.52 -8.18
N GLY A 240 28.98 0.22 -9.12
CA GLY A 240 29.15 -0.85 -10.11
C GLY A 240 28.66 -2.23 -9.67
N GLU A 241 27.98 -2.33 -8.52
CA GLU A 241 27.36 -3.58 -8.09
C GLU A 241 26.08 -3.86 -8.89
N SER A 242 25.96 -5.07 -9.43
CA SER A 242 24.74 -5.51 -10.11
C SER A 242 23.71 -5.97 -9.10
N LEU A 243 22.49 -5.41 -9.13
CA LEU A 243 21.38 -5.78 -8.26
C LEU A 243 20.38 -6.71 -8.95
N GLY A 244 20.57 -6.98 -10.25
CA GLY A 244 19.81 -7.95 -11.02
C GLY A 244 18.33 -7.65 -11.23
N GLY A 245 17.89 -6.41 -11.00
CA GLY A 245 16.48 -6.04 -11.11
C GLY A 245 15.61 -6.63 -10.01
N ALA A 246 16.19 -7.01 -8.86
CA ALA A 246 15.47 -7.66 -7.77
C ALA A 246 14.32 -6.80 -7.24
N VAL A 247 13.17 -7.43 -7.02
CA VAL A 247 12.02 -6.84 -6.34
C VAL A 247 11.99 -7.32 -4.90
N THR A 248 12.06 -6.38 -3.97
CA THR A 248 12.08 -6.68 -2.53
C THR A 248 10.79 -6.19 -1.89
N ASP A 249 10.10 -7.09 -1.19
CA ASP A 249 8.96 -6.74 -0.34
C ASP A 249 9.45 -6.00 0.90
N THR A 250 8.96 -4.77 1.10
CA THR A 250 9.26 -3.97 2.29
C THR A 250 8.30 -4.25 3.46
N GLY A 251 7.36 -5.17 3.25
CA GLY A 251 6.41 -5.62 4.25
C GLY A 251 5.35 -4.59 4.61
N VAL A 252 4.50 -4.98 5.54
CA VAL A 252 3.52 -4.11 6.18
C VAL A 252 3.64 -4.19 7.69
N SER A 253 3.27 -3.11 8.36
CA SER A 253 3.10 -3.08 9.80
C SER A 253 1.63 -3.28 10.14
N VAL A 254 1.31 -4.27 10.97
CA VAL A 254 -0.04 -4.49 11.48
C VAL A 254 -0.27 -3.51 12.64
N LEU A 255 -1.08 -2.50 12.42
CA LEU A 255 -1.41 -1.50 13.44
C LEU A 255 -2.68 -1.91 14.15
N THR A 256 -2.56 -2.15 15.45
CA THR A 256 -3.64 -2.53 16.36
C THR A 256 -3.84 -1.46 17.44
N LYS A 257 -4.88 -1.61 18.25
CA LYS A 257 -5.09 -0.74 19.41
C LYS A 257 -3.86 -0.76 20.33
N GLN A 258 -3.36 0.43 20.63
CA GLN A 258 -2.28 0.58 21.60
C GLN A 258 -2.84 0.30 23.01
N GLN A 259 -2.15 -0.54 23.77
CA GLN A 259 -2.48 -0.84 25.16
C GLN A 259 -2.02 0.28 26.08
#